data_a71e4b52761c7e8a8123b6b554eeade8
#
_entry.id   a71e4b52761c7e8a8123b6b554eeade8
#
_cell.length_a   1.000
_cell.length_b   1.000
_cell.length_c   1.000
_cell.angle_alpha   90.00
_cell.angle_beta   90.00
_cell.angle_gamma   90.00
#
_symmetry.space_group_name_H-M   'P 1'
#
loop_
_entity.id
_entity.type
_entity.pdbx_description
1 polymer ?
#
loop_
_entity_poly.entity_id
_entity_poly.type
_entity_poly.pdbx_seq_one_letter_code
_entity_poly.pdbx_strand_id
1 'polypeptide(L)'
;MAERNLDFDRIVDRRNTKSLKYDFAEKRGMPKDLLPLWVADMDFKTSSYVQDALAKQVEHGIFGYSDTLTPYFEIVRSWMKRHHDWDVEEDWLVKTPGIVFALAMAVRAFTEPGDAVLIQQPVYYPFSEVISVNGRKIVSSD
;
A
#
# COMPACT_ATOMS: atom_id res chain seq x y z
N MET A 1 30.22 9.48 0.24
CA MET A 1 29.10 9.08 -0.65
C MET A 1 28.48 10.38 -1.14
N ALA A 2 28.40 10.60 -2.46
CA ALA A 2 27.74 11.79 -2.98
C ALA A 2 26.28 11.81 -2.52
N GLU A 3 25.82 12.91 -1.96
CA GLU A 3 24.41 13.14 -1.66
C GLU A 3 23.62 12.95 -2.96
N ARG A 4 22.85 11.86 -3.04
CA ARG A 4 21.95 11.62 -4.16
C ARG A 4 20.73 12.49 -3.95
N ASN A 5 20.77 13.67 -4.53
CA ASN A 5 19.74 14.69 -4.34
C ASN A 5 18.40 14.18 -4.88
N LEU A 6 17.39 14.12 -4.02
CA LEU A 6 16.02 13.86 -4.41
C LEU A 6 15.44 15.16 -4.95
N ASP A 7 15.12 15.17 -6.24
CA ASP A 7 14.52 16.31 -6.92
C ASP A 7 13.00 16.24 -6.82
N PHE A 8 12.44 16.86 -5.78
CA PHE A 8 11.00 16.89 -5.54
C PHE A 8 10.29 18.00 -6.34
N ASP A 9 11.02 18.91 -6.94
CA ASP A 9 10.46 20.00 -7.75
C ASP A 9 10.24 19.58 -9.21
N ARG A 10 10.86 18.47 -9.61
CA ARG A 10 10.72 17.94 -10.96
C ARG A 10 9.36 17.32 -11.18
N ILE A 11 8.57 17.91 -12.06
CA ILE A 11 7.29 17.33 -12.50
C ILE A 11 7.56 16.09 -13.35
N VAL A 12 6.94 14.97 -12.97
CA VAL A 12 6.97 13.71 -13.70
C VAL A 12 5.60 13.49 -14.32
N ASP A 13 5.51 13.52 -15.65
CA ASP A 13 4.26 13.18 -16.34
C ASP A 13 4.01 11.67 -16.23
N ARG A 14 2.88 11.32 -15.63
CA ARG A 14 2.45 9.93 -15.41
C ARG A 14 1.37 9.47 -16.37
N ARG A 15 0.97 10.30 -17.33
CA ARG A 15 0.01 9.91 -18.36
C ARG A 15 0.63 8.88 -19.29
N ASN A 16 -0.21 7.96 -19.80
CA ASN A 16 0.19 6.83 -20.64
C ASN A 16 1.16 5.84 -19.99
N THR A 17 1.19 5.81 -18.66
CA THR A 17 1.98 4.87 -17.86
C THR A 17 1.12 3.76 -17.24
N LYS A 18 -0.17 3.70 -17.58
CA LYS A 18 -1.19 2.87 -16.93
C LYS A 18 -1.44 3.25 -15.48
N SER A 19 -1.15 4.50 -15.12
CA SER A 19 -1.42 5.03 -13.79
C SER A 19 -2.93 5.04 -13.52
N LEU A 20 -3.37 4.35 -12.48
CA LEU A 20 -4.77 4.35 -12.06
C LEU A 20 -5.28 5.77 -11.80
N LYS A 21 -4.40 6.62 -11.30
CA LYS A 21 -4.66 7.99 -10.89
C LYS A 21 -4.91 8.92 -12.10
N TYR A 22 -4.17 8.72 -13.20
CA TYR A 22 -4.20 9.60 -14.36
C TYR A 22 -4.92 8.99 -15.57
N ASP A 23 -4.66 7.70 -15.89
CA ASP A 23 -5.10 7.11 -17.15
C ASP A 23 -6.50 6.49 -17.06
N PHE A 24 -7.07 6.33 -15.86
CA PHE A 24 -8.36 5.69 -15.65
C PHE A 24 -9.44 6.63 -15.06
N ALA A 25 -9.19 7.94 -15.04
CA ALA A 25 -10.12 8.92 -14.50
C ALA A 25 -11.49 8.86 -15.20
N GLU A 26 -11.51 8.88 -16.53
CA GLU A 26 -12.75 8.86 -17.31
C GLU A 26 -13.57 7.57 -17.08
N LYS A 27 -12.90 6.42 -16.94
CA LYS A 27 -13.58 5.14 -16.63
C LYS A 27 -14.25 5.15 -15.24
N ARG A 28 -13.84 6.07 -14.39
CA ARG A 28 -14.38 6.29 -13.03
C ARG A 28 -15.37 7.46 -12.97
N GLY A 29 -15.77 7.99 -14.12
CA GLY A 29 -16.69 9.12 -14.20
C GLY A 29 -16.08 10.47 -13.80
N MET A 30 -14.75 10.58 -13.76
CA MET A 30 -14.04 11.82 -13.42
C MET A 30 -13.56 12.53 -14.69
N PRO A 31 -13.52 13.87 -14.71
CA PRO A 31 -12.94 14.62 -15.82
C PRO A 31 -11.46 14.23 -16.08
N LYS A 32 -11.09 14.19 -17.36
CA LYS A 32 -9.75 13.78 -17.78
C LYS A 32 -8.63 14.72 -17.30
N ASP A 33 -8.95 15.99 -17.13
CA ASP A 33 -8.03 17.06 -16.74
C ASP A 33 -8.07 17.36 -15.23
N LEU A 34 -8.81 16.56 -14.46
CA LEU A 34 -8.87 16.70 -13.02
C LEU A 34 -7.51 16.46 -12.38
N LEU A 35 -7.11 17.34 -11.46
CA LEU A 35 -5.95 17.08 -10.59
C LEU A 35 -6.29 15.98 -9.59
N PRO A 36 -5.68 14.80 -9.69
CA PRO A 36 -6.06 13.67 -8.86
C PRO A 36 -5.44 13.76 -7.46
N LEU A 37 -6.26 13.89 -6.44
CA LEU A 37 -5.85 13.93 -5.03
C LEU A 37 -6.42 12.75 -4.20
N TRP A 38 -6.85 11.68 -4.86
CA TRP A 38 -7.62 10.61 -4.22
C TRP A 38 -6.84 9.32 -3.93
N VAL A 39 -5.79 9.03 -4.67
CA VAL A 39 -4.88 7.90 -4.41
C VAL A 39 -3.62 8.43 -3.74
N ALA A 40 -3.18 7.76 -2.69
CA ALA A 40 -2.01 8.17 -1.90
C ALA A 40 -0.66 7.80 -2.54
N ASP A 41 -0.62 7.32 -3.79
CA ASP A 41 0.63 7.12 -4.50
C ASP A 41 1.25 8.47 -4.89
N MET A 42 2.50 8.66 -4.51
CA MET A 42 3.21 9.91 -4.73
C MET A 42 3.64 10.08 -6.19
N ASP A 43 3.69 11.35 -6.65
CA ASP A 43 4.11 11.70 -8.01
C ASP A 43 5.61 12.00 -8.12
N PHE A 44 6.36 11.72 -7.06
CA PHE A 44 7.81 11.84 -7.02
C PHE A 44 8.48 10.53 -7.43
N LYS A 45 9.62 10.63 -8.10
CA LYS A 45 10.47 9.46 -8.32
C LYS A 45 10.92 8.89 -6.98
N THR A 46 10.84 7.58 -6.82
CA THR A 46 11.44 6.91 -5.67
C THR A 46 12.95 7.09 -5.65
N SER A 47 13.57 6.97 -4.49
CA SER A 47 15.01 7.17 -4.35
C SER A 47 15.81 6.22 -5.24
N SER A 48 16.99 6.67 -5.68
CA SER A 48 17.88 5.84 -6.48
C SER A 48 18.35 4.57 -5.76
N TYR A 49 18.39 4.56 -4.43
CA TYR A 49 18.69 3.36 -3.65
C TYR A 49 17.68 2.23 -3.90
N VAL A 50 16.38 2.57 -3.94
CA VAL A 50 15.32 1.61 -4.25
C VAL A 50 15.41 1.18 -5.71
N GLN A 51 15.61 2.13 -6.64
CA GLN A 51 15.74 1.84 -8.07
C GLN A 51 16.92 0.90 -8.35
N ASP A 52 18.09 1.17 -7.74
CA ASP A 52 19.29 0.34 -7.91
C ASP A 52 19.10 -1.08 -7.34
N ALA A 53 18.39 -1.20 -6.21
CA ALA A 53 18.08 -2.51 -5.62
C ALA A 53 17.16 -3.32 -6.54
N LEU A 54 16.14 -2.70 -7.11
CA LEU A 54 15.23 -3.35 -8.06
C LEU A 54 15.95 -3.71 -9.37
N ALA A 55 16.80 -2.82 -9.88
CA ALA A 55 17.57 -3.07 -11.10
C ALA A 55 18.47 -4.30 -10.98
N LYS A 56 19.12 -4.52 -9.83
CA LYS A 56 19.90 -5.74 -9.58
C LYS A 56 19.06 -7.01 -9.67
N GLN A 57 17.82 -6.99 -9.21
CA GLN A 57 16.95 -8.16 -9.34
C GLN A 57 16.52 -8.40 -10.79
N VAL A 58 16.29 -7.33 -11.55
CA VAL A 58 15.99 -7.42 -12.99
C VAL A 58 17.20 -7.96 -13.75
N GLU A 59 18.40 -7.49 -13.45
CA GLU A 59 19.66 -7.95 -14.06
C GLU A 59 19.92 -9.45 -13.76
N HIS A 60 19.61 -9.90 -12.54
CA HIS A 60 19.67 -11.32 -12.20
C HIS A 60 18.76 -12.19 -13.06
N GLY A 61 17.58 -11.70 -13.44
CA GLY A 61 16.70 -12.27 -14.48
C GLY A 61 15.95 -13.56 -14.09
N ILE A 62 16.10 -14.06 -12.86
CA ILE A 62 15.38 -15.26 -12.40
C ILE A 62 14.37 -14.83 -11.31
N PHE A 63 13.09 -14.90 -11.67
CA PHE A 63 11.98 -14.49 -10.82
C PHE A 63 11.26 -15.73 -10.26
N GLY A 64 11.91 -16.38 -9.29
CA GLY A 64 11.40 -17.57 -8.61
C GLY A 64 10.70 -17.23 -7.29
N TYR A 65 10.41 -18.26 -6.52
CA TYR A 65 9.93 -18.10 -5.16
C TYR A 65 11.08 -17.61 -4.26
N SER A 66 10.81 -16.54 -3.53
CA SER A 66 11.77 -15.92 -2.60
C SER A 66 11.13 -15.78 -1.23
N ASP A 67 11.96 -15.80 -0.21
CA ASP A 67 11.55 -15.47 1.14
C ASP A 67 12.42 -14.32 1.69
N THR A 68 11.95 -13.71 2.76
CA THR A 68 12.68 -12.64 3.44
C THR A 68 13.68 -13.23 4.42
N LEU A 69 14.86 -12.59 4.48
CA LEU A 69 15.89 -12.94 5.45
C LEU A 69 15.65 -12.20 6.78
N THR A 70 16.34 -12.64 7.84
CA THR A 70 16.30 -12.00 9.18
C THR A 70 16.41 -10.46 9.15
N PRO A 71 17.26 -9.83 8.31
CA PRO A 71 17.34 -8.38 8.24
C PRO A 71 16.01 -7.67 7.90
N TYR A 72 15.07 -8.36 7.24
CA TYR A 72 13.76 -7.76 6.92
C TYR A 72 12.98 -7.41 8.18
N PHE A 73 12.87 -8.37 9.11
CA PHE A 73 12.17 -8.13 10.38
C PHE A 73 12.86 -7.03 11.20
N GLU A 74 14.18 -7.07 11.31
CA GLU A 74 14.94 -6.07 12.05
C GLU A 74 14.77 -4.65 11.51
N ILE A 75 14.64 -4.50 10.20
CA ILE A 75 14.33 -3.22 9.56
C ILE A 75 12.93 -2.74 9.95
N VAL A 76 11.92 -3.62 9.89
CA VAL A 76 10.54 -3.30 10.30
C VAL A 76 10.49 -2.92 11.77
N ARG A 77 11.07 -3.73 12.65
CA ARG A 77 11.15 -3.47 14.10
C ARG A 77 11.79 -2.13 14.40
N SER A 78 12.95 -1.88 13.80
CA SER A 78 13.69 -0.63 13.97
C SER A 78 12.88 0.58 13.48
N TRP A 79 12.12 0.44 12.39
CA TRP A 79 11.22 1.49 11.90
C TRP A 79 10.10 1.77 12.91
N MET A 80 9.39 0.74 13.36
CA MET A 80 8.29 0.85 14.30
C MET A 80 8.75 1.47 15.62
N LYS A 81 9.92 1.06 16.12
CA LYS A 81 10.49 1.66 17.33
C LYS A 81 10.83 3.13 17.17
N ARG A 82 11.49 3.52 16.06
CA ARG A 82 11.92 4.91 15.86
C ARG A 82 10.76 5.88 15.60
N HIS A 83 9.72 5.44 14.91
CA HIS A 83 8.65 6.34 14.46
C HIS A 83 7.40 6.28 15.33
N HIS A 84 7.19 5.20 16.06
CA HIS A 84 5.98 4.95 16.83
C HIS A 84 6.25 4.57 18.29
N ASP A 85 7.54 4.51 18.70
CA ASP A 85 7.97 3.99 20.01
C ASP A 85 7.32 2.64 20.35
N TRP A 86 7.16 1.80 19.34
CA TRP A 86 6.53 0.50 19.47
C TRP A 86 7.54 -0.61 19.21
N ASP A 87 7.74 -1.47 20.23
CA ASP A 87 8.50 -2.71 20.11
C ASP A 87 7.60 -3.81 19.60
N VAL A 88 7.93 -4.34 18.42
CA VAL A 88 7.21 -5.45 17.78
C VAL A 88 8.02 -6.73 17.88
N GLU A 89 7.34 -7.86 18.08
CA GLU A 89 7.94 -9.19 18.08
C GLU A 89 7.88 -9.82 16.68
N GLU A 90 8.81 -10.72 16.38
CA GLU A 90 8.92 -11.30 15.05
C GLU A 90 7.71 -12.14 14.65
N ASP A 91 7.12 -12.85 15.60
CA ASP A 91 5.94 -13.68 15.41
C ASP A 91 4.63 -12.88 15.21
N TRP A 92 4.65 -11.57 15.46
CA TRP A 92 3.53 -10.67 15.16
C TRP A 92 3.51 -10.23 13.70
N LEU A 93 4.61 -10.44 12.97
CA LEU A 93 4.75 -9.95 11.61
C LEU A 93 4.16 -10.93 10.60
N VAL A 94 3.01 -10.59 10.04
CA VAL A 94 2.36 -11.33 8.97
C VAL A 94 2.55 -10.60 7.64
N LYS A 95 3.24 -11.24 6.71
CA LYS A 95 3.47 -10.71 5.36
C LYS A 95 2.25 -10.98 4.48
N THR A 96 1.74 -9.95 3.83
CA THR A 96 0.61 -10.05 2.90
C THR A 96 0.89 -9.29 1.60
N PRO A 97 0.19 -9.61 0.49
CA PRO A 97 0.33 -8.87 -0.78
C PRO A 97 -0.11 -7.40 -0.71
N GLY A 98 -0.63 -6.94 0.43
CA GLY A 98 -1.06 -5.57 0.67
C GLY A 98 -2.09 -5.50 1.79
N ILE A 99 -2.27 -4.31 2.35
CA ILE A 99 -3.13 -4.09 3.52
C ILE A 99 -4.61 -4.38 3.22
N VAL A 100 -5.12 -4.05 2.04
CA VAL A 100 -6.51 -4.35 1.66
C VAL A 100 -6.76 -5.86 1.65
N PHE A 101 -5.80 -6.65 1.16
CA PHE A 101 -5.85 -8.11 1.25
C PHE A 101 -5.84 -8.59 2.70
N ALA A 102 -4.95 -8.04 3.53
CA ALA A 102 -4.88 -8.36 4.95
C ALA A 102 -6.21 -8.09 5.67
N LEU A 103 -6.84 -6.94 5.40
CA LEU A 103 -8.17 -6.61 5.94
C LEU A 103 -9.24 -7.60 5.49
N ALA A 104 -9.24 -8.00 4.22
CA ALA A 104 -10.18 -9.01 3.72
C ALA A 104 -10.01 -10.35 4.45
N MET A 105 -8.76 -10.76 4.67
CA MET A 105 -8.47 -12.00 5.42
C MET A 105 -8.86 -11.87 6.90
N ALA A 106 -8.62 -10.73 7.54
CA ALA A 106 -9.04 -10.48 8.92
C ALA A 106 -10.57 -10.52 9.07
N VAL A 107 -11.31 -9.85 8.17
CA VAL A 107 -12.78 -9.91 8.15
C VAL A 107 -13.26 -11.36 8.05
N ARG A 108 -12.65 -12.16 7.19
CA ARG A 108 -13.04 -13.57 7.03
C ARG A 108 -12.65 -14.46 8.21
N ALA A 109 -11.51 -14.18 8.84
CA ALA A 109 -10.99 -15.00 9.94
C ALA A 109 -11.72 -14.75 11.27
N PHE A 110 -12.18 -13.52 11.50
CA PHE A 110 -12.74 -13.11 12.79
C PHE A 110 -14.26 -12.91 12.79
N THR A 111 -14.93 -13.10 11.65
CA THR A 111 -16.38 -12.91 11.53
C THR A 111 -17.01 -13.96 10.63
N GLU A 112 -18.34 -14.12 10.75
CA GLU A 112 -19.16 -14.95 9.87
C GLU A 112 -19.98 -14.09 8.89
N PRO A 113 -20.46 -14.64 7.76
CA PRO A 113 -21.38 -13.91 6.88
C PRO A 113 -22.62 -13.42 7.64
N GLY A 114 -22.94 -12.14 7.49
CA GLY A 114 -24.04 -11.48 8.19
C GLY A 114 -23.65 -10.74 9.47
N ASP A 115 -22.46 -10.97 9.99
CA ASP A 115 -21.93 -10.21 11.14
C ASP A 115 -21.71 -8.72 10.79
N ALA A 116 -21.64 -7.91 11.82
CA ALA A 116 -21.35 -6.49 11.71
C ALA A 116 -19.87 -6.18 11.93
N VAL A 117 -19.32 -5.31 11.09
CA VAL A 117 -17.97 -4.78 11.24
C VAL A 117 -18.06 -3.27 11.41
N LEU A 118 -17.52 -2.79 12.54
CA LEU A 118 -17.51 -1.37 12.87
C LEU A 118 -16.37 -0.67 12.15
N ILE A 119 -16.68 0.45 11.49
CA ILE A 119 -15.69 1.38 10.92
C ILE A 119 -16.03 2.81 11.35
N GLN A 120 -15.01 3.67 11.37
CA GLN A 120 -15.17 5.09 11.59
C GLN A 120 -15.22 5.80 10.24
N GLN A 121 -16.26 6.56 9.98
CA GLN A 121 -16.43 7.30 8.72
C GLN A 121 -16.27 8.81 8.93
N PRO A 122 -15.73 9.55 7.93
CA PRO A 122 -15.28 9.09 6.62
C PRO A 122 -13.94 8.33 6.68
N VAL A 123 -13.81 7.25 5.91
CA VAL A 123 -12.62 6.39 5.89
C VAL A 123 -12.29 5.98 4.45
N TYR A 124 -11.10 5.43 4.25
CA TYR A 124 -10.65 4.92 2.97
C TYR A 124 -11.64 3.88 2.41
N TYR A 125 -12.15 4.15 1.21
CA TYR A 125 -13.28 3.41 0.61
C TYR A 125 -13.12 1.89 0.54
N PRO A 126 -11.91 1.30 0.36
CA PRO A 126 -11.74 -0.16 0.35
C PRO A 126 -12.14 -0.84 1.67
N PHE A 127 -12.19 -0.12 2.80
CA PHE A 127 -12.65 -0.72 4.05
C PHE A 127 -14.11 -1.14 3.95
N SER A 128 -14.97 -0.25 3.42
CA SER A 128 -16.38 -0.57 3.19
C SER A 128 -16.56 -1.67 2.14
N GLU A 129 -15.77 -1.62 1.06
CA GLU A 129 -15.80 -2.62 -0.01
C GLU A 129 -15.43 -4.01 0.54
N VAL A 130 -14.35 -4.12 1.29
CA VAL A 130 -13.88 -5.39 1.87
C VAL A 130 -14.95 -6.02 2.77
N ILE A 131 -15.64 -5.24 3.59
CA ILE A 131 -16.71 -5.72 4.47
C ILE A 131 -17.88 -6.22 3.63
N SER A 132 -18.35 -5.42 2.68
CA SER A 132 -19.54 -5.72 1.88
C SER A 132 -19.36 -6.91 0.96
N VAL A 133 -18.23 -6.99 0.22
CA VAL A 133 -17.98 -8.10 -0.72
C VAL A 133 -17.75 -9.43 0.00
N ASN A 134 -17.42 -9.41 1.28
CA ASN A 134 -17.35 -10.61 2.12
C ASN A 134 -18.66 -10.93 2.85
N GLY A 135 -19.76 -10.25 2.52
CA GLY A 135 -21.09 -10.54 3.06
C GLY A 135 -21.30 -10.10 4.51
N ARG A 136 -20.49 -9.14 4.99
CA ARG A 136 -20.65 -8.56 6.33
C ARG A 136 -21.39 -7.23 6.24
N LYS A 137 -21.97 -6.82 7.37
CA LYS A 137 -22.70 -5.55 7.51
C LYS A 137 -21.74 -4.45 8.00
N ILE A 138 -21.86 -3.27 7.43
CA ILE A 138 -21.12 -2.11 7.91
C ILE A 138 -21.91 -1.45 9.05
N VAL A 139 -21.22 -1.18 10.14
CA VAL A 139 -21.66 -0.29 11.21
C VAL A 139 -20.72 0.90 11.28
N SER A 140 -21.28 2.11 11.24
CA SER A 140 -20.50 3.34 11.36
C SER A 140 -20.49 3.81 12.81
N SER A 141 -19.31 4.22 13.29
CA SER A 141 -19.17 5.05 14.49
C SER A 141 -18.93 6.49 14.01
N ASP A 142 -19.85 7.35 14.32
CA ASP A 142 -19.74 8.80 14.08
C ASP A 142 -18.81 9.45 15.09
#